data_e570b50a607b617aaf34fdc6dbe901c1
#
_entry.id   e570b50a607b617aaf34fdc6dbe901c1
#
_cell.length_a   1.000
_cell.length_b   1.000
_cell.length_c   1.000
_cell.angle_alpha   90.00
_cell.angle_beta   90.00
_cell.angle_gamma   90.00
#
_symmetry.space_group_name_H-M   'P 1'
#
loop_
_entity.id
_entity.type
_entity.pdbx_description
1 polymer ?
#
loop_
_entity_poly.entity_id
_entity_poly.type
_entity_poly.pdbx_seq_one_letter_code
_entity_poly.pdbx_strand_id
1 'polypeptide(L)'
;ELSSLLELPKLIEEYSNNPDNDTAYLFEEVLDEGFSMFYNVQTKRIGGAGHTDIECLYLTKKKKFAVESKSTANKLSGINVGRLREHREEIGGEYTIVITPRYVPAAKRDIKGTPIVIILASTFAEYLYNHIFHDVRDVDYADFDDIIIEHLGEDVSKFISDMTMAKFAVNS
;
A
#
# COMPACT_ATOMS: atom_id res chain seq x y z
N GLU A 1 -14.40 -17.51 -9.16
CA GLU A 1 -13.56 -17.19 -8.01
C GLU A 1 -12.26 -16.55 -8.40
N LEU A 2 -11.42 -17.24 -9.21
CA LEU A 2 -10.17 -16.65 -9.67
C LEU A 2 -10.42 -15.39 -10.48
N SER A 3 -11.45 -15.38 -11.31
CA SER A 3 -11.81 -14.21 -12.11
C SER A 3 -12.23 -13.03 -11.24
N SER A 4 -12.93 -13.28 -10.13
CA SER A 4 -13.30 -12.22 -9.18
C SER A 4 -12.07 -11.63 -8.49
N LEU A 5 -11.11 -12.47 -8.12
CA LEU A 5 -9.88 -12.02 -7.49
C LEU A 5 -9.03 -11.20 -8.47
N LEU A 6 -9.03 -11.53 -9.75
CA LEU A 6 -8.29 -10.77 -10.76
C LEU A 6 -8.88 -9.38 -11.02
N GLU A 7 -10.13 -9.15 -10.62
CA GLU A 7 -10.72 -7.81 -10.66
C GLU A 7 -10.03 -6.87 -9.67
N LEU A 8 -9.57 -7.38 -8.53
CA LEU A 8 -9.00 -6.57 -7.46
C LEU A 8 -7.85 -5.66 -7.92
N PRO A 9 -6.82 -6.16 -8.63
CA PRO A 9 -5.75 -5.29 -9.12
C PRO A 9 -6.25 -4.19 -10.05
N LYS A 10 -7.21 -4.50 -10.91
CA LYS A 10 -7.79 -3.51 -11.82
C LYS A 10 -8.51 -2.41 -11.06
N LEU A 11 -9.28 -2.78 -10.03
CA LEU A 11 -10.01 -1.83 -9.21
C LEU A 11 -9.08 -0.94 -8.39
N ILE A 12 -7.96 -1.48 -7.92
CA ILE A 12 -6.96 -0.68 -7.21
C ILE A 12 -6.44 0.44 -8.11
N GLU A 13 -6.08 0.13 -9.35
CA GLU A 13 -5.62 1.16 -10.28
C GLU A 13 -6.72 2.14 -10.65
N GLU A 14 -7.92 1.64 -10.93
CA GLU A 14 -9.05 2.47 -11.33
C GLU A 14 -9.41 3.47 -10.23
N TYR A 15 -9.63 2.99 -9.02
CA TYR A 15 -10.04 3.85 -7.92
C TYR A 15 -8.94 4.80 -7.46
N SER A 16 -7.68 4.43 -7.63
CA SER A 16 -6.58 5.33 -7.28
C SER A 16 -6.57 6.61 -8.13
N ASN A 17 -7.12 6.53 -9.34
CA ASN A 17 -7.14 7.64 -10.29
C ASN A 17 -8.38 8.53 -10.19
N ASN A 18 -9.27 8.25 -9.25
CA ASN A 18 -10.51 9.01 -9.10
C ASN A 18 -10.58 9.65 -7.71
N PRO A 19 -10.58 11.01 -7.61
CA PRO A 19 -10.57 11.68 -6.33
C PRO A 19 -11.96 11.94 -5.73
N ASP A 20 -13.03 11.47 -6.35
CA ASP A 20 -14.38 11.67 -5.81
C ASP A 20 -14.50 11.01 -4.44
N ASN A 21 -15.22 11.65 -3.52
CA ASN A 21 -15.38 11.15 -2.16
C ASN A 21 -15.89 9.70 -2.11
N ASP A 22 -16.86 9.37 -2.96
CA ASP A 22 -17.40 8.01 -3.02
C ASP A 22 -16.36 7.01 -3.49
N THR A 23 -15.55 7.42 -4.46
CA THR A 23 -14.49 6.56 -5.02
C THR A 23 -13.31 6.45 -4.08
N ALA A 24 -13.04 7.51 -3.29
CA ALA A 24 -12.00 7.46 -2.26
C ALA A 24 -12.30 6.36 -1.24
N TYR A 25 -13.57 6.23 -0.85
CA TYR A 25 -14.01 5.16 0.03
C TYR A 25 -13.80 3.79 -0.60
N LEU A 26 -14.11 3.66 -1.89
CA LEU A 26 -13.90 2.41 -2.62
C LEU A 26 -12.42 2.06 -2.75
N PHE A 27 -11.57 3.07 -2.90
CA PHE A 27 -10.13 2.85 -2.95
C PHE A 27 -9.62 2.28 -1.63
N GLU A 28 -10.08 2.82 -0.50
CA GLU A 28 -9.73 2.26 0.81
C GLU A 28 -10.19 0.80 0.93
N GLU A 29 -11.40 0.50 0.44
CA GLU A 29 -11.95 -0.84 0.50
C GLU A 29 -11.12 -1.84 -0.29
N VAL A 30 -10.73 -1.52 -1.52
CA VAL A 30 -9.91 -2.45 -2.32
C VAL A 30 -8.49 -2.57 -1.80
N LEU A 31 -7.95 -1.52 -1.18
CA LEU A 31 -6.65 -1.63 -0.52
C LEU A 31 -6.72 -2.53 0.72
N ASP A 32 -7.81 -2.44 1.47
CA ASP A 32 -8.04 -3.33 2.60
C ASP A 32 -8.06 -4.79 2.13
N GLU A 33 -8.78 -5.07 1.05
CA GLU A 33 -8.80 -6.41 0.46
C GLU A 33 -7.40 -6.83 0.00
N GLY A 34 -6.65 -5.91 -0.61
CA GLY A 34 -5.30 -6.19 -1.07
C GLY A 34 -4.34 -6.56 0.05
N PHE A 35 -4.33 -5.78 1.12
CA PHE A 35 -3.48 -6.08 2.27
C PHE A 35 -3.93 -7.33 3.02
N SER A 36 -5.23 -7.66 2.95
CA SER A 36 -5.77 -8.89 3.54
C SER A 36 -5.32 -10.14 2.79
N MET A 37 -4.77 -10.00 1.60
CA MET A 37 -4.24 -11.15 0.86
C MET A 37 -2.95 -11.71 1.46
N PHE A 38 -2.21 -10.90 2.23
CA PHE A 38 -1.06 -11.40 2.97
C PHE A 38 -1.58 -12.29 4.12
N TYR A 39 -1.19 -13.56 4.12
CA TYR A 39 -1.72 -14.50 5.12
C TYR A 39 -1.36 -14.10 6.56
N ASN A 40 -0.27 -13.37 6.72
CA ASN A 40 0.23 -12.96 8.03
C ASN A 40 0.00 -11.48 8.34
N VAL A 41 -0.98 -10.85 7.69
CA VAL A 41 -1.40 -9.48 7.99
C VAL A 41 -2.89 -9.48 8.31
N GLN A 42 -3.24 -8.83 9.41
CA GLN A 42 -4.64 -8.55 9.75
C GLN A 42 -4.89 -7.07 9.50
N THR A 43 -6.00 -6.77 8.86
CA THR A 43 -6.36 -5.39 8.52
C THR A 43 -7.59 -4.96 9.29
N LYS A 44 -7.65 -3.65 9.58
CA LYS A 44 -8.81 -3.03 10.20
C LYS A 44 -8.99 -1.65 9.58
N ARG A 45 -10.11 -1.43 8.91
CA ARG A 45 -10.42 -0.11 8.39
C ARG A 45 -10.89 0.77 9.54
N ILE A 46 -10.30 1.97 9.61
CA ILE A 46 -10.67 2.96 10.62
C ILE A 46 -11.28 4.13 9.87
N GLY A 47 -12.54 4.37 9.98
CA GLY A 47 -13.18 5.48 9.28
C GLY A 47 -13.00 6.80 10.02
N GLY A 48 -13.27 7.89 9.31
CA GLY A 48 -13.37 9.21 9.88
C GLY A 48 -12.10 10.06 9.79
N ALA A 49 -12.29 11.38 9.90
CA ALA A 49 -11.20 12.33 9.87
C ALA A 49 -10.30 12.17 11.10
N GLY A 50 -9.01 12.37 10.91
CA GLY A 50 -8.05 12.29 12.00
C GLY A 50 -7.48 10.91 12.27
N HIS A 51 -7.86 9.91 11.49
CA HIS A 51 -7.42 8.54 11.66
C HIS A 51 -6.72 8.03 10.39
N THR A 52 -5.86 7.02 10.54
CA THR A 52 -5.32 6.33 9.36
C THR A 52 -6.45 5.57 8.65
N ASP A 53 -6.29 5.33 7.35
CA ASP A 53 -7.32 4.64 6.59
C ASP A 53 -7.42 3.17 6.98
N ILE A 54 -6.27 2.49 7.09
CA ILE A 54 -6.22 1.08 7.42
C ILE A 54 -5.12 0.84 8.47
N GLU A 55 -5.51 0.20 9.56
CA GLU A 55 -4.56 -0.28 10.58
C GLU A 55 -4.22 -1.72 10.23
N CYS A 56 -2.93 -2.03 10.07
CA CYS A 56 -2.47 -3.37 9.74
C CYS A 56 -1.61 -3.94 10.87
N LEU A 57 -1.81 -5.21 11.16
CA LEU A 57 -0.99 -5.94 12.13
C LEU A 57 -0.21 -7.03 11.39
N TYR A 58 1.11 -6.90 11.39
CA TYR A 58 2.00 -7.92 10.85
C TYR A 58 2.22 -8.97 11.92
N LEU A 59 1.55 -10.10 11.79
CA LEU A 59 1.47 -11.13 12.83
C LEU A 59 2.82 -11.75 13.16
N THR A 60 3.65 -12.00 12.16
CA THR A 60 4.94 -12.67 12.36
C THR A 60 5.85 -11.89 13.32
N LYS A 61 5.86 -10.57 13.19
CA LYS A 61 6.68 -9.70 14.04
C LYS A 61 5.90 -8.98 15.12
N LYS A 62 4.59 -9.21 15.19
CA LYS A 62 3.69 -8.60 16.18
C LYS A 62 3.80 -7.07 16.19
N LYS A 63 3.85 -6.47 15.01
CA LYS A 63 3.95 -5.01 14.89
C LYS A 63 2.88 -4.47 13.98
N LYS A 64 2.48 -3.22 14.24
CA LYS A 64 1.47 -2.55 13.45
C LYS A 64 2.09 -1.58 12.46
N PHE A 65 1.39 -1.32 11.38
CA PHE A 65 1.72 -0.26 10.45
C PHE A 65 0.44 0.36 9.91
N ALA A 66 0.56 1.59 9.44
CA ALA A 66 -0.56 2.35 8.89
C ALA A 66 -0.52 2.34 7.38
N VAL A 67 -1.69 2.26 6.75
CA VAL A 67 -1.82 2.45 5.30
C VAL A 67 -2.70 3.68 5.06
N GLU A 68 -2.20 4.62 4.26
CA GLU A 68 -2.91 5.82 3.87
C GLU A 68 -3.14 5.80 2.37
N SER A 69 -4.39 5.85 1.97
CA SER A 69 -4.77 5.88 0.55
C SER A 69 -4.85 7.32 0.07
N LYS A 70 -4.22 7.62 -1.04
CA LYS A 70 -4.24 8.97 -1.62
C LYS A 70 -4.58 8.88 -3.10
N SER A 71 -5.89 8.85 -3.40
CA SER A 71 -6.36 8.88 -4.79
C SER A 71 -6.22 10.29 -5.36
N THR A 72 -5.97 10.37 -6.66
CA THR A 72 -5.86 11.66 -7.35
C THR A 72 -6.06 11.48 -8.86
N ALA A 73 -6.75 12.42 -9.47
CA ALA A 73 -6.90 12.46 -10.92
C ALA A 73 -5.63 13.00 -11.59
N ASN A 74 -4.85 13.80 -10.86
CA ASN A 74 -3.62 14.41 -11.36
C ASN A 74 -2.40 13.81 -10.68
N LYS A 75 -1.71 14.60 -9.85
CA LYS A 75 -0.54 14.15 -9.10
C LYS A 75 -0.70 14.58 -7.66
N LEU A 76 -0.33 13.72 -6.74
CA LEU A 76 -0.32 14.07 -5.32
C LEU A 76 0.69 15.21 -5.12
N SER A 77 0.24 16.35 -4.61
CA SER A 77 1.06 17.56 -4.54
C SER A 77 2.03 17.57 -3.36
N GLY A 78 1.76 16.80 -2.33
CA GLY A 78 2.60 16.74 -1.15
C GLY A 78 2.03 15.78 -0.13
N ILE A 79 2.78 15.54 0.94
CA ILE A 79 2.36 14.67 2.04
C ILE A 79 2.53 15.42 3.34
N ASN A 80 1.45 15.50 4.11
CA ASN A 80 1.48 16.12 5.44
C ASN A 80 2.05 15.10 6.45
N VAL A 81 3.37 15.11 6.61
CA VAL A 81 4.06 14.12 7.45
C VAL A 81 3.68 14.22 8.93
N GLY A 82 3.38 15.44 9.40
CA GLY A 82 2.94 15.63 10.79
C GLY A 82 1.61 14.96 11.07
N ARG A 83 0.68 15.08 10.14
CA ARG A 83 -0.64 14.45 10.24
C ARG A 83 -0.52 12.92 10.19
N LEU A 84 0.29 12.41 9.29
CA LEU A 84 0.50 10.95 9.18
C LEU A 84 1.21 10.39 10.40
N ARG A 85 2.08 11.19 11.03
CA ARG A 85 2.73 10.78 12.27
C ARG A 85 1.70 10.64 13.39
N GLU A 86 0.77 11.59 13.52
CA GLU A 86 -0.29 11.52 14.53
C GLU A 86 -1.14 10.27 14.33
N HIS A 87 -1.54 9.98 13.09
CA HIS A 87 -2.31 8.78 12.76
C HIS A 87 -1.55 7.50 13.14
N ARG A 88 -0.27 7.45 12.82
CA ARG A 88 0.57 6.27 13.10
C ARG A 88 0.75 6.08 14.61
N GLU A 89 0.99 7.15 15.34
CA GLU A 89 1.16 7.09 16.79
C GLU A 89 -0.12 6.62 17.49
N GLU A 90 -1.28 7.03 17.00
CA GLU A 90 -2.56 6.61 17.53
C GLU A 90 -2.73 5.10 17.53
N ILE A 91 -2.26 4.40 16.50
CA ILE A 91 -2.37 2.96 16.42
C ILE A 91 -1.13 2.23 16.95
N GLY A 92 -0.09 2.94 17.35
CA GLY A 92 1.16 2.32 17.75
C GLY A 92 1.92 1.70 16.58
N GLY A 93 1.79 2.28 15.39
CA GLY A 93 2.40 1.77 14.17
C GLY A 93 3.88 2.12 14.05
N GLU A 94 4.64 1.26 13.42
CA GLU A 94 6.07 1.49 13.21
C GLU A 94 6.38 2.30 11.96
N TYR A 95 5.56 2.18 10.94
CA TYR A 95 5.73 2.95 9.71
C TYR A 95 4.37 3.16 9.02
N THR A 96 4.38 4.05 8.03
CA THR A 96 3.21 4.34 7.21
C THR A 96 3.52 4.03 5.76
N ILE A 97 2.60 3.35 5.09
CA ILE A 97 2.63 3.14 3.64
C ILE A 97 1.61 4.08 3.02
N VAL A 98 2.06 4.97 2.14
CA VAL A 98 1.17 5.81 1.33
C VAL A 98 1.02 5.13 -0.03
N ILE A 99 -0.21 4.81 -0.40
CA ILE A 99 -0.53 4.25 -1.72
C ILE A 99 -1.16 5.36 -2.55
N THR A 100 -0.54 5.70 -3.67
CA THR A 100 -1.01 6.76 -4.58
C THR A 100 -0.65 6.40 -6.02
N PRO A 101 -1.42 6.88 -7.02
CA PRO A 101 -1.09 6.56 -8.41
C PRO A 101 0.10 7.37 -8.95
N ARG A 102 0.23 8.63 -8.56
CA ARG A 102 1.27 9.54 -9.05
C ARG A 102 1.49 10.66 -8.04
N TYR A 103 2.68 11.22 -8.05
CA TYR A 103 2.98 12.35 -7.16
C TYR A 103 4.01 13.28 -7.79
N VAL A 104 4.09 14.51 -7.29
CA VAL A 104 5.12 15.46 -7.69
C VAL A 104 6.36 15.28 -6.80
N PRO A 105 7.54 15.72 -7.26
CA PRO A 105 8.78 15.55 -6.46
C PRO A 105 8.70 16.07 -5.04
N ALA A 106 7.87 17.08 -4.77
CA ALA A 106 7.69 17.59 -3.41
C ALA A 106 7.20 16.51 -2.44
N ALA A 107 6.29 15.64 -2.87
CA ALA A 107 5.77 14.56 -2.03
C ALA A 107 6.91 13.62 -1.60
N LYS A 108 7.80 13.32 -2.53
CA LYS A 108 8.95 12.45 -2.26
C LYS A 108 9.93 13.12 -1.28
N ARG A 109 10.11 14.43 -1.40
CA ARG A 109 10.97 15.17 -0.47
C ARG A 109 10.35 15.25 0.92
N ASP A 110 9.03 15.38 1.00
CA ASP A 110 8.32 15.48 2.29
C ASP A 110 8.59 14.30 3.20
N ILE A 111 8.68 13.10 2.66
CA ILE A 111 8.82 11.89 3.46
C ILE A 111 10.27 11.56 3.82
N LYS A 112 11.23 12.27 3.25
CA LYS A 112 12.64 11.98 3.50
C LYS A 112 12.97 12.10 4.99
N GLY A 113 13.62 11.08 5.53
CA GLY A 113 13.98 11.04 6.95
C GLY A 113 12.83 10.68 7.88
N THR A 114 11.68 10.29 7.36
CA THR A 114 10.51 9.88 8.15
C THR A 114 10.28 8.38 7.97
N PRO A 115 9.51 7.74 8.87
CA PRO A 115 9.14 6.33 8.69
C PRO A 115 7.92 6.18 7.77
N ILE A 116 7.93 6.90 6.66
CA ILE A 116 6.87 6.83 5.64
C ILE A 116 7.50 6.33 4.35
N VAL A 117 6.82 5.41 3.67
CA VAL A 117 7.21 4.99 2.32
C VAL A 117 6.05 5.22 1.37
N ILE A 118 6.37 5.41 0.10
CA ILE A 118 5.38 5.48 -0.97
C ILE A 118 5.44 4.20 -1.77
N ILE A 119 4.27 3.65 -2.09
CA ILE A 119 4.13 2.56 -3.05
C ILE A 119 3.10 3.01 -4.06
N LEU A 120 3.48 2.99 -5.34
CA LEU A 120 2.53 3.35 -6.40
C LEU A 120 1.42 2.30 -6.48
N ALA A 121 0.20 2.77 -6.69
CA ALA A 121 -0.97 1.89 -6.81
C ALA A 121 -0.77 0.82 -7.89
N SER A 122 -0.17 1.21 -9.03
CA SER A 122 0.13 0.27 -10.12
C SER A 122 1.12 -0.82 -9.69
N THR A 123 2.08 -0.48 -8.86
CA THR A 123 3.07 -1.44 -8.36
C THR A 123 2.41 -2.46 -7.42
N PHE A 124 1.57 -1.97 -6.53
CA PHE A 124 0.85 -2.85 -5.62
C PHE A 124 -0.12 -3.76 -6.39
N ALA A 125 -0.83 -3.19 -7.37
CA ALA A 125 -1.73 -3.95 -8.23
C ALA A 125 -0.99 -5.04 -9.01
N GLU A 126 0.18 -4.71 -9.57
CA GLU A 126 1.02 -5.68 -10.29
C GLU A 126 1.46 -6.82 -9.38
N TYR A 127 1.86 -6.50 -8.15
CA TYR A 127 2.26 -7.50 -7.18
C TYR A 127 1.11 -8.48 -6.89
N LEU A 128 -0.07 -7.96 -6.61
CA LEU A 128 -1.25 -8.78 -6.33
C LEU A 128 -1.67 -9.58 -7.56
N TYR A 129 -1.67 -8.95 -8.73
CA TYR A 129 -2.05 -9.62 -9.97
C TYR A 129 -1.19 -10.88 -10.21
N ASN A 130 0.12 -10.74 -10.06
CA ASN A 130 1.02 -11.86 -10.30
C ASN A 130 0.79 -13.00 -9.30
N HIS A 131 0.55 -12.68 -8.04
CA HIS A 131 0.27 -13.71 -7.03
C HIS A 131 -1.05 -14.42 -7.31
N ILE A 132 -2.08 -13.67 -7.68
CA ILE A 132 -3.38 -14.25 -8.00
C ILE A 132 -3.30 -15.10 -9.26
N PHE A 133 -2.67 -14.56 -10.30
CA PHE A 133 -2.56 -15.24 -11.59
C PHE A 133 -1.82 -16.58 -11.47
N HIS A 134 -0.79 -16.63 -10.65
CA HIS A 134 0.01 -17.84 -10.43
C HIS A 134 -0.51 -18.69 -9.26
N ASP A 135 -1.69 -18.39 -8.77
CA ASP A 135 -2.38 -19.13 -7.69
C ASP A 135 -1.51 -19.29 -6.43
N VAL A 136 -0.77 -18.25 -6.07
CA VAL A 136 0.00 -18.25 -4.83
C VAL A 136 -0.96 -17.89 -3.69
N ARG A 137 -1.17 -18.83 -2.77
CA ARG A 137 -2.16 -18.66 -1.71
C ARG A 137 -1.60 -18.08 -0.43
N ASP A 138 -0.37 -18.46 -0.10
CA ASP A 138 0.27 -18.00 1.12
C ASP A 138 1.21 -16.84 0.80
N VAL A 139 0.62 -15.67 0.55
CA VAL A 139 1.41 -14.46 0.24
C VAL A 139 1.98 -13.94 1.54
N ASP A 140 3.30 -13.99 1.67
CA ASP A 140 4.01 -13.60 2.88
C ASP A 140 4.38 -12.12 2.84
N TYR A 141 4.07 -11.40 3.91
CA TYR A 141 4.39 -9.97 4.01
C TYR A 141 5.87 -9.71 4.29
N ALA A 142 6.65 -10.73 4.64
CA ALA A 142 8.05 -10.57 5.03
C ALA A 142 8.88 -9.77 4.02
N ASP A 143 8.72 -10.04 2.74
CA ASP A 143 9.49 -9.35 1.70
C ASP A 143 9.15 -7.86 1.62
N PHE A 144 7.85 -7.53 1.77
CA PHE A 144 7.42 -6.13 1.84
C PHE A 144 8.04 -5.45 3.06
N ASP A 145 7.93 -6.08 4.22
CA ASP A 145 8.46 -5.50 5.46
C ASP A 145 9.96 -5.26 5.37
N ASP A 146 10.70 -6.22 4.85
CA ASP A 146 12.15 -6.10 4.72
C ASP A 146 12.53 -4.91 3.82
N ILE A 147 11.85 -4.77 2.67
CA ILE A 147 12.09 -3.66 1.75
C ILE A 147 11.77 -2.34 2.44
N ILE A 148 10.64 -2.26 3.12
CA ILE A 148 10.19 -1.03 3.76
C ILE A 148 11.16 -0.59 4.85
N ILE A 149 11.54 -1.51 5.74
CA ILE A 149 12.45 -1.20 6.85
C ILE A 149 13.81 -0.73 6.33
N GLU A 150 14.29 -1.31 5.24
CA GLU A 150 15.57 -0.93 4.66
C GLU A 150 15.52 0.44 3.97
N HIS A 151 14.34 0.87 3.50
CA HIS A 151 14.19 2.06 2.68
C HIS A 151 13.17 3.06 3.22
N LEU A 152 13.09 3.20 4.54
CA LEU A 152 12.18 4.18 5.14
C LEU A 152 12.49 5.59 4.62
N GLY A 153 11.44 6.35 4.32
CA GLY A 153 11.57 7.69 3.80
C GLY A 153 11.69 7.76 2.27
N GLU A 154 11.47 6.65 1.58
CA GLU A 154 11.62 6.58 0.13
C GLU A 154 10.37 6.05 -0.56
N ASP A 155 10.32 6.23 -1.88
CA ASP A 155 9.40 5.50 -2.75
C ASP A 155 10.02 4.13 -3.00
N VAL A 156 9.38 3.09 -2.51
CA VAL A 156 9.92 1.72 -2.59
C VAL A 156 9.35 0.92 -3.76
N SER A 157 8.59 1.58 -4.63
CA SER A 157 7.91 0.91 -5.75
C SER A 157 8.88 0.11 -6.62
N LYS A 158 10.04 0.68 -6.93
CA LYS A 158 11.02 0.00 -7.78
C LYS A 158 11.50 -1.30 -7.15
N PHE A 159 11.76 -1.30 -5.84
CA PHE A 159 12.22 -2.50 -5.13
C PHE A 159 11.16 -3.59 -5.13
N ILE A 160 9.88 -3.19 -4.94
CA ILE A 160 8.76 -4.14 -4.97
C ILE A 160 8.56 -4.68 -6.37
N SER A 161 8.63 -3.81 -7.39
CA SER A 161 8.49 -4.24 -8.78
C SER A 161 9.61 -5.21 -9.17
N ASP A 162 10.85 -4.90 -8.80
CA ASP A 162 11.99 -5.78 -9.07
C ASP A 162 11.82 -7.14 -8.40
N MET A 163 11.35 -7.15 -7.14
CA MET A 163 11.07 -8.39 -6.40
C MET A 163 9.97 -9.19 -7.09
N THR A 164 8.90 -8.53 -7.52
CA THR A 164 7.79 -9.18 -8.22
C THR A 164 8.28 -9.84 -9.50
N MET A 165 9.07 -9.10 -10.28
CA MET A 165 9.62 -9.63 -11.53
C MET A 165 10.56 -10.80 -11.30
N ALA A 166 11.41 -10.72 -10.29
CA ALA A 166 12.32 -11.81 -9.96
C ALA A 166 11.57 -13.08 -9.55
N LYS A 167 10.48 -12.90 -8.80
CA LYS A 167 9.68 -14.02 -8.32
C LYS A 167 8.89 -14.72 -9.44
N PHE A 168 8.40 -13.96 -10.40
CA PHE A 168 7.52 -14.46 -11.47
C PHE A 168 8.14 -14.36 -12.87
N ALA A 169 9.33 -13.84 -13.02
CA ALA A 169 10.05 -13.80 -14.29
C ALA A 169 10.53 -15.20 -14.59
N VAL A 170 9.61 -16.04 -14.65
CA VAL A 170 9.97 -17.34 -14.86
C VAL A 170 10.32 -17.54 -16.28
N ASN A 171 11.49 -17.75 -16.53
CA ASN A 171 11.69 -18.76 -17.51
C ASN A 171 10.74 -18.73 -18.63
N SER A 172 10.63 -17.63 -19.17
CA SER A 172 10.06 -17.71 -20.49
C SER A 172 11.01 -18.49 -21.40
#